data_545de4b9b7b9be4df09be8070e10c3f5
#
_entry.id   545de4b9b7b9be4df09be8070e10c3f5
#
_cell.length_a   1.000
_cell.length_b   1.000
_cell.length_c   1.000
_cell.angle_alpha   90.00
_cell.angle_beta   90.00
_cell.angle_gamma   90.00
#
_symmetry.space_group_name_H-M   'P 1'
#
loop_
_entity.id
_entity.type
_entity.pdbx_description
1 polymer ?
#
loop_
_entity_poly.entity_id
_entity_poly.type
_entity_poly.pdbx_seq_one_letter_code
_entity_poly.pdbx_strand_id
1 'polypeptide(L)'
;MNKSLIKATLWVAFFVLTASLTYFGLNRSEASIDFKALNKEKNQAQSASIKEEFDNLIKNIGSSTTVVKPDILSSTDTARLSLSIQLLDTMKQYLYAAVLSEKLANIQNNPTKFHDAAKYYLMELYNHEAEKNELMLTKKARENLEKTLALKPKNNEAKIDLAVSIYNINRMQAPESQTELMRPALLLKEVITVDSNNLDALYYLGKLSIETNQFEKAIERFKKLVSLQPQNSDFYFELSQIYALMGNKEESELWNKKGQSLTKTIK
;
A
#
# COMPACT_ATOMS: atom_id res chain seq x y z
N MET A 1 -28.63 -10.84 -7.30
CA MET A 1 -29.14 -9.50 -6.95
C MET A 1 -28.03 -8.48 -7.14
N ASN A 2 -28.24 -7.45 -7.93
CA ASN A 2 -27.18 -6.60 -8.48
C ASN A 2 -26.60 -5.67 -7.39
N LYS A 3 -25.26 -5.66 -7.19
CA LYS A 3 -24.56 -4.84 -6.17
C LYS A 3 -24.86 -3.32 -6.28
N SER A 4 -25.24 -2.84 -7.45
CA SER A 4 -25.65 -1.44 -7.68
C SER A 4 -27.03 -1.14 -7.08
N LEU A 5 -27.95 -2.09 -7.05
CA LEU A 5 -29.27 -1.92 -6.43
C LEU A 5 -29.17 -1.84 -4.92
N ILE A 6 -28.28 -2.64 -4.31
CA ILE A 6 -28.05 -2.63 -2.84
C ILE A 6 -27.47 -1.30 -2.38
N LYS A 7 -26.56 -0.71 -3.18
CA LYS A 7 -26.02 0.62 -2.88
C LYS A 7 -27.08 1.72 -3.00
N ALA A 8 -27.92 1.67 -4.02
CA ALA A 8 -28.99 2.64 -4.21
C ALA A 8 -30.05 2.56 -3.09
N THR A 9 -30.41 1.36 -2.65
CA THR A 9 -31.38 1.20 -1.54
C THR A 9 -30.81 1.64 -0.19
N LEU A 10 -29.51 1.47 0.06
CA LEU A 10 -28.83 1.99 1.26
C LEU A 10 -28.79 3.52 1.29
N TRP A 11 -28.59 4.19 0.14
CA TRP A 11 -28.61 5.65 0.04
C TRP A 11 -30.02 6.23 0.25
N VAL A 12 -31.03 5.60 -0.31
CA VAL A 12 -32.42 6.02 -0.12
C VAL A 12 -32.85 5.82 1.35
N ALA A 13 -32.48 4.70 1.98
CA ALA A 13 -32.75 4.47 3.41
C ALA A 13 -32.05 5.51 4.30
N PHE A 14 -30.81 5.90 3.97
CA PHE A 14 -30.10 6.97 4.71
C PHE A 14 -30.78 8.34 4.58
N PHE A 15 -31.23 8.70 3.37
CA PHE A 15 -31.96 9.97 3.16
C PHE A 15 -33.33 10.00 3.84
N VAL A 16 -34.05 8.90 3.82
CA VAL A 16 -35.35 8.80 4.51
C VAL A 16 -35.17 8.86 6.03
N LEU A 17 -34.12 8.26 6.59
CA LEU A 17 -33.82 8.33 8.02
C LEU A 17 -33.44 9.76 8.47
N THR A 18 -32.65 10.48 7.66
CA THR A 18 -32.26 11.86 7.97
C THR A 18 -33.44 12.83 7.84
N ALA A 19 -34.31 12.64 6.85
CA ALA A 19 -35.51 13.44 6.67
C ALA A 19 -36.56 13.21 7.78
N SER A 20 -36.73 11.98 8.26
CA SER A 20 -37.65 11.67 9.37
C SER A 20 -37.16 12.24 10.70
N LEU A 21 -35.86 12.25 10.97
CA LEU A 21 -35.27 12.86 12.18
C LEU A 21 -35.43 14.38 12.23
N THR A 22 -35.44 15.07 11.05
CA THR A 22 -35.69 16.49 10.97
C THR A 22 -37.16 16.84 11.13
N TYR A 23 -38.08 15.96 10.72
CA TYR A 23 -39.54 16.20 10.79
C TYR A 23 -40.11 15.98 12.19
N PHE A 24 -39.53 15.09 13.01
CA PHE A 24 -40.01 14.75 14.35
C PHE A 24 -39.44 15.61 15.49
N GLY A 25 -38.69 16.69 15.21
CA GLY A 25 -38.30 17.68 16.23
C GLY A 25 -37.51 17.11 17.41
N LEU A 26 -36.82 15.96 17.23
CA LEU A 26 -35.97 15.40 18.26
C LEU A 26 -34.74 16.27 18.48
N ASN A 27 -34.66 16.80 19.68
CA ASN A 27 -33.64 17.70 20.17
C ASN A 27 -32.26 17.13 19.91
N ARG A 28 -31.40 17.83 19.15
CA ARG A 28 -30.05 17.42 18.72
C ARG A 28 -29.05 17.18 19.86
N SER A 29 -29.45 17.30 21.11
CA SER A 29 -28.54 17.24 22.26
C SER A 29 -28.34 15.83 22.85
N GLU A 30 -29.16 14.82 22.52
CA GLU A 30 -29.05 13.50 23.16
C GLU A 30 -28.70 12.31 22.27
N ALA A 31 -28.59 12.48 20.98
CA ALA A 31 -28.19 11.42 20.04
C ALA A 31 -27.06 11.84 19.09
N SER A 32 -26.04 12.51 19.59
CA SER A 32 -24.77 12.56 18.87
C SER A 32 -24.10 11.21 18.98
N ILE A 33 -24.44 10.30 18.06
CA ILE A 33 -23.64 9.09 17.85
C ILE A 33 -22.21 9.59 17.65
N ASP A 34 -21.32 9.27 18.58
CA ASP A 34 -19.93 9.63 18.46
C ASP A 34 -19.30 8.78 17.33
N PHE A 35 -19.38 9.31 16.12
CA PHE A 35 -18.78 8.67 14.94
C PHE A 35 -17.28 8.41 15.12
N LYS A 36 -16.59 9.18 15.99
CA LYS A 36 -15.19 8.90 16.34
C LYS A 36 -15.07 7.65 17.21
N ALA A 37 -15.96 7.47 18.19
CA ALA A 37 -15.97 6.26 19.02
C ALA A 37 -16.33 5.03 18.17
N LEU A 38 -17.37 5.12 17.34
CA LEU A 38 -17.79 4.02 16.46
C LEU A 38 -16.70 3.63 15.43
N ASN A 39 -16.03 4.62 14.84
CA ASN A 39 -14.90 4.36 13.96
C ASN A 39 -13.70 3.79 14.71
N LYS A 40 -13.45 4.23 15.94
CA LYS A 40 -12.38 3.70 16.78
C LYS A 40 -12.64 2.22 17.15
N GLU A 41 -13.86 1.88 17.55
CA GLU A 41 -14.25 0.49 17.85
C GLU A 41 -14.18 -0.40 16.60
N LYS A 42 -14.67 0.09 15.45
CA LYS A 42 -14.60 -0.62 14.17
C LYS A 42 -13.16 -0.87 13.75
N ASN A 43 -12.29 0.13 13.91
CA ASN A 43 -10.85 0.00 13.58
C ASN A 43 -10.13 -0.93 14.56
N GLN A 44 -10.50 -0.92 15.84
CA GLN A 44 -9.97 -1.84 16.84
C GLN A 44 -10.42 -3.28 16.57
N ALA A 45 -11.70 -3.51 16.25
CA ALA A 45 -12.21 -4.84 15.91
C ALA A 45 -11.55 -5.37 14.62
N GLN A 46 -11.39 -4.52 13.60
CA GLN A 46 -10.71 -4.89 12.36
C GLN A 46 -9.23 -5.18 12.58
N SER A 47 -8.55 -4.41 13.43
CA SER A 47 -7.16 -4.65 13.83
C SER A 47 -6.99 -5.95 14.60
N ALA A 48 -7.93 -6.28 15.49
CA ALA A 48 -7.94 -7.54 16.24
C ALA A 48 -8.14 -8.74 15.30
N SER A 49 -9.08 -8.65 14.35
CA SER A 49 -9.32 -9.70 13.34
C SER A 49 -8.10 -9.94 12.46
N ILE A 50 -7.45 -8.87 11.98
CA ILE A 50 -6.23 -8.95 11.18
C ILE A 50 -5.09 -9.60 11.98
N LYS A 51 -4.97 -9.27 13.26
CA LYS A 51 -3.96 -9.87 14.12
C LYS A 51 -4.21 -11.37 14.30
N GLU A 52 -5.44 -11.78 14.55
CA GLU A 52 -5.81 -13.19 14.69
C GLU A 52 -5.57 -13.99 13.40
N GLU A 53 -5.95 -13.43 12.25
CA GLU A 53 -5.64 -14.02 10.93
C GLU A 53 -4.14 -14.18 10.72
N PHE A 54 -3.35 -13.17 11.08
CA PHE A 54 -1.90 -13.19 10.97
C PHE A 54 -1.27 -14.25 11.88
N ASP A 55 -1.69 -14.30 13.15
CA ASP A 55 -1.19 -15.29 14.12
C ASP A 55 -1.53 -16.72 13.67
N ASN A 56 -2.72 -16.94 13.09
CA ASN A 56 -3.11 -18.22 12.50
C ASN A 56 -2.28 -18.57 11.26
N LEU A 57 -1.99 -17.60 10.39
CA LEU A 57 -1.14 -17.79 9.22
C LEU A 57 0.27 -18.23 9.66
N ILE A 58 0.89 -17.52 10.60
CA ILE A 58 2.22 -17.85 11.14
C ILE A 58 2.23 -19.24 11.76
N LYS A 59 1.20 -19.61 12.52
CA LYS A 59 1.09 -20.94 13.14
C LYS A 59 0.98 -22.06 12.10
N ASN A 60 0.20 -21.85 11.05
CA ASN A 60 -0.01 -22.85 9.99
C ASN A 60 1.27 -23.06 9.17
N ILE A 61 1.99 -21.98 8.86
CA ILE A 61 3.25 -22.07 8.14
C ILE A 61 4.33 -22.71 9.04
N GLY A 62 4.37 -22.40 10.35
CA GLY A 62 5.32 -22.96 11.33
C GLY A 62 5.26 -24.48 11.43
N SER A 63 4.13 -25.09 11.11
CA SER A 63 3.98 -26.54 11.08
C SER A 63 4.52 -27.20 9.79
N SER A 64 4.75 -26.43 8.72
CA SER A 64 5.15 -26.96 7.41
C SER A 64 6.63 -26.73 7.07
N THR A 65 7.36 -25.91 7.82
CA THR A 65 8.80 -25.64 7.59
C THR A 65 9.68 -26.32 8.62
N THR A 66 10.47 -27.31 8.17
CA THR A 66 11.49 -28.02 8.99
C THR A 66 12.74 -27.16 9.26
N VAL A 67 12.88 -25.99 8.64
CA VAL A 67 14.12 -25.20 8.63
C VAL A 67 14.23 -24.24 9.80
N VAL A 68 13.12 -23.73 10.28
CA VAL A 68 13.09 -22.81 11.42
C VAL A 68 12.46 -23.51 12.62
N LYS A 69 13.28 -23.77 13.64
CA LYS A 69 12.78 -24.39 14.87
C LYS A 69 11.72 -23.47 15.52
N PRO A 70 10.62 -24.00 16.04
CA PRO A 70 9.54 -23.19 16.64
C PRO A 70 10.01 -22.24 17.76
N ASP A 71 11.13 -22.56 18.44
CA ASP A 71 11.71 -21.75 19.51
C ASP A 71 12.33 -20.42 19.04
N ILE A 72 12.60 -20.24 17.73
CA ILE A 72 13.13 -18.98 17.19
C ILE A 72 12.14 -17.83 17.37
N LEU A 73 10.85 -18.11 17.25
CA LEU A 73 9.81 -17.08 17.45
C LEU A 73 9.76 -16.57 18.90
N SER A 74 10.20 -17.37 19.87
CA SER A 74 10.32 -16.95 21.28
C SER A 74 11.71 -16.40 21.62
N SER A 75 12.73 -16.60 20.78
CA SER A 75 14.10 -16.17 21.03
C SER A 75 14.24 -14.65 21.19
N THR A 76 15.09 -14.20 22.13
CA THR A 76 15.55 -12.82 22.27
C THR A 76 17.00 -12.64 21.84
N ASP A 77 17.66 -13.70 21.43
CA ASP A 77 19.04 -13.68 20.92
C ASP A 77 19.08 -13.00 19.55
N THR A 78 19.60 -11.79 19.51
CA THR A 78 19.65 -10.94 18.31
C THR A 78 20.60 -11.50 17.23
N ALA A 79 21.66 -12.17 17.61
CA ALA A 79 22.57 -12.82 16.65
C ALA A 79 21.89 -14.02 15.98
N ARG A 80 21.23 -14.86 16.76
CA ARG A 80 20.46 -16.00 16.26
C ARG A 80 19.31 -15.55 15.36
N LEU A 81 18.56 -14.49 15.74
CA LEU A 81 17.51 -13.90 14.91
C LEU A 81 18.07 -13.39 13.58
N SER A 82 19.20 -12.66 13.60
CA SER A 82 19.83 -12.13 12.39
C SER A 82 20.27 -13.24 11.41
N LEU A 83 20.88 -14.30 11.92
CA LEU A 83 21.30 -15.46 11.10
C LEU A 83 20.08 -16.18 10.51
N SER A 84 19.00 -16.32 11.30
CA SER A 84 17.78 -16.96 10.81
C SER A 84 17.10 -16.13 9.72
N ILE A 85 17.08 -14.79 9.83
CA ILE A 85 16.55 -13.90 8.80
C ILE A 85 17.34 -14.07 7.50
N GLN A 86 18.67 -14.06 7.55
CA GLN A 86 19.51 -14.26 6.35
C GLN A 86 19.25 -15.59 5.68
N LEU A 87 19.11 -16.67 6.45
CA LEU A 87 18.79 -17.99 5.91
C LEU A 87 17.42 -18.00 5.23
N LEU A 88 16.40 -17.43 5.89
CA LEU A 88 15.04 -17.35 5.35
C LEU A 88 14.97 -16.49 4.07
N ASP A 89 15.75 -15.43 3.99
CA ASP A 89 15.88 -14.60 2.80
C ASP A 89 16.45 -15.40 1.61
N THR A 90 17.56 -16.14 1.84
CA THR A 90 18.14 -17.00 0.80
C THR A 90 17.19 -18.09 0.31
N MET A 91 16.31 -18.55 1.19
CA MET A 91 15.26 -19.54 0.90
C MET A 91 13.98 -18.91 0.34
N LYS A 92 13.92 -17.58 0.18
CA LYS A 92 12.73 -16.82 -0.24
C LYS A 92 11.52 -17.05 0.66
N GLN A 93 11.74 -17.33 1.94
CA GLN A 93 10.69 -17.48 2.96
C GLN A 93 10.40 -16.12 3.59
N TYR A 94 9.86 -15.20 2.77
CA TYR A 94 9.78 -13.79 3.09
C TYR A 94 8.85 -13.48 4.28
N LEU A 95 7.75 -14.20 4.43
CA LEU A 95 6.85 -14.00 5.57
C LEU A 95 7.55 -14.25 6.92
N TYR A 96 8.33 -15.33 7.01
CA TYR A 96 9.11 -15.60 8.23
C TYR A 96 10.23 -14.60 8.44
N ALA A 97 10.93 -14.24 7.37
CA ALA A 97 11.95 -13.20 7.42
C ALA A 97 11.35 -11.88 7.92
N ALA A 98 10.14 -11.51 7.46
CA ALA A 98 9.43 -10.32 7.92
C ALA A 98 9.12 -10.36 9.43
N VAL A 99 8.54 -11.46 9.92
CA VAL A 99 8.18 -11.62 11.34
C VAL A 99 9.40 -11.56 12.24
N LEU A 100 10.48 -12.26 11.88
CA LEU A 100 11.72 -12.22 12.66
C LEU A 100 12.41 -10.85 12.59
N SER A 101 12.36 -10.17 11.43
CA SER A 101 12.89 -8.81 11.28
C SER A 101 12.10 -7.81 12.11
N GLU A 102 10.77 -7.89 12.14
CA GLU A 102 9.92 -7.06 13.00
C GLU A 102 10.23 -7.29 14.48
N LYS A 103 10.42 -8.56 14.88
CA LYS A 103 10.83 -8.91 16.23
C LYS A 103 12.19 -8.32 16.60
N LEU A 104 13.18 -8.51 15.73
CA LEU A 104 14.53 -7.96 15.93
C LEU A 104 14.50 -6.44 15.99
N ALA A 105 13.70 -5.79 15.12
CA ALA A 105 13.50 -4.35 15.10
C ALA A 105 12.93 -3.83 16.43
N ASN A 106 11.94 -4.53 16.99
CA ASN A 106 11.34 -4.17 18.28
C ASN A 106 12.35 -4.33 19.45
N ILE A 107 13.20 -5.39 19.44
CA ILE A 107 14.24 -5.59 20.47
C ILE A 107 15.29 -4.47 20.43
N GLN A 108 15.71 -4.11 19.23
CA GLN A 108 16.81 -3.14 19.02
C GLN A 108 16.32 -1.69 18.88
N ASN A 109 15.01 -1.46 18.77
CA ASN A 109 14.42 -0.16 18.41
C ASN A 109 15.12 0.49 17.20
N ASN A 110 15.33 -0.31 16.13
CA ASN A 110 16.18 0.05 15.02
C ASN A 110 15.37 0.35 13.76
N PRO A 111 15.40 1.59 13.22
CA PRO A 111 14.62 1.98 12.05
C PRO A 111 14.95 1.19 10.77
N THR A 112 16.23 0.79 10.60
CA THR A 112 16.61 -0.03 9.45
C THR A 112 15.95 -1.41 9.50
N LYS A 113 15.88 -2.02 10.69
CA LYS A 113 15.27 -3.34 10.88
C LYS A 113 13.74 -3.30 10.71
N PHE A 114 13.08 -2.22 11.11
CA PHE A 114 11.66 -2.01 10.77
C PHE A 114 11.46 -1.88 9.27
N HIS A 115 12.35 -1.16 8.56
CA HIS A 115 12.28 -1.05 7.11
C HIS A 115 12.54 -2.40 6.42
N ASP A 116 13.53 -3.18 6.88
CA ASP A 116 13.77 -4.54 6.38
C ASP A 116 12.53 -5.43 6.55
N ALA A 117 11.88 -5.39 7.73
CA ALA A 117 10.63 -6.11 7.97
C ALA A 117 9.52 -5.73 6.98
N ALA A 118 9.34 -4.43 6.75
CA ALA A 118 8.37 -3.94 5.78
C ALA A 118 8.66 -4.44 4.36
N LYS A 119 9.92 -4.41 3.93
CA LYS A 119 10.34 -4.95 2.62
C LYS A 119 10.01 -6.42 2.49
N TYR A 120 10.28 -7.23 3.50
CA TYR A 120 9.94 -8.66 3.46
C TYR A 120 8.43 -8.89 3.39
N TYR A 121 7.59 -8.12 4.11
CA TYR A 121 6.13 -8.20 3.96
C TYR A 121 5.68 -7.86 2.53
N LEU A 122 6.29 -6.84 1.90
CA LEU A 122 6.00 -6.48 0.52
C LEU A 122 6.53 -7.51 -0.48
N MET A 123 7.69 -8.14 -0.22
CA MET A 123 8.22 -9.22 -1.05
C MET A 123 7.34 -10.47 -1.01
N GLU A 124 6.71 -10.76 0.12
CA GLU A 124 5.76 -11.87 0.23
C GLU A 124 4.57 -11.71 -0.71
N LEU A 125 4.16 -10.49 -1.06
CA LEU A 125 3.06 -10.24 -2.01
C LEU A 125 3.31 -10.80 -3.42
N TYR A 126 4.57 -11.06 -3.78
CA TYR A 126 4.92 -11.70 -5.05
C TYR A 126 4.81 -13.23 -5.04
N ASN A 127 4.54 -13.85 -3.88
CA ASN A 127 4.25 -15.27 -3.79
C ASN A 127 2.80 -15.54 -4.20
N HIS A 128 2.56 -16.57 -5.00
CA HIS A 128 1.24 -16.92 -5.56
C HIS A 128 0.15 -17.20 -4.50
N GLU A 129 0.53 -17.52 -3.27
CA GLU A 129 -0.42 -17.77 -2.17
C GLU A 129 -0.82 -16.49 -1.42
N ALA A 130 -0.20 -15.36 -1.73
CA ALA A 130 -0.37 -14.12 -0.98
C ALA A 130 -1.69 -13.37 -1.29
N GLU A 131 -2.39 -13.68 -2.41
CA GLU A 131 -3.61 -12.95 -2.81
C GLU A 131 -4.66 -12.86 -1.69
N LYS A 132 -4.82 -13.93 -0.91
CA LYS A 132 -5.78 -13.97 0.21
C LYS A 132 -5.36 -13.07 1.38
N ASN A 133 -4.08 -12.76 1.48
CA ASN A 133 -3.48 -12.05 2.61
C ASN A 133 -2.94 -10.66 2.23
N GLU A 134 -3.15 -10.23 0.96
CA GLU A 134 -2.55 -9.02 0.41
C GLU A 134 -2.79 -7.79 1.29
N LEU A 135 -4.03 -7.56 1.69
CA LEU A 135 -4.38 -6.42 2.54
C LEU A 135 -3.68 -6.48 3.91
N MET A 136 -3.62 -7.67 4.51
CA MET A 136 -2.98 -7.87 5.82
C MET A 136 -1.47 -7.62 5.74
N LEU A 137 -0.81 -8.21 4.75
CA LEU A 137 0.64 -8.05 4.54
C LEU A 137 1.00 -6.60 4.25
N THR A 138 0.21 -5.92 3.40
CA THR A 138 0.42 -4.50 3.09
C THR A 138 0.21 -3.62 4.33
N LYS A 139 -0.78 -3.93 5.20
CA LYS A 139 -0.96 -3.24 6.48
C LYS A 139 0.21 -3.48 7.44
N LYS A 140 0.75 -4.69 7.50
CA LYS A 140 1.96 -5.00 8.28
C LYS A 140 3.19 -4.24 7.78
N ALA A 141 3.38 -4.16 6.47
CA ALA A 141 4.44 -3.33 5.89
C ALA A 141 4.26 -1.85 6.29
N ARG A 142 3.05 -1.30 6.13
CA ARG A 142 2.72 0.07 6.54
C ARG A 142 3.08 0.34 8.01
N GLU A 143 2.67 -0.52 8.96
CA GLU A 143 2.96 -0.37 10.38
C GLU A 143 4.47 -0.25 10.65
N ASN A 144 5.27 -1.09 10.00
CA ASN A 144 6.72 -1.09 10.16
C ASN A 144 7.37 0.15 9.50
N LEU A 145 6.83 0.63 8.37
CA LEU A 145 7.29 1.85 7.71
C LEU A 145 6.97 3.10 8.53
N GLU A 146 5.82 3.14 9.20
CA GLU A 146 5.46 4.22 10.11
C GLU A 146 6.42 4.28 11.31
N LYS A 147 6.79 3.12 11.91
CA LYS A 147 7.82 3.03 12.94
C LYS A 147 9.19 3.48 12.42
N THR A 148 9.54 3.08 11.18
CA THR A 148 10.78 3.51 10.53
C THR A 148 10.85 5.03 10.44
N LEU A 149 9.79 5.67 9.94
CA LEU A 149 9.75 7.12 9.76
C LEU A 149 9.60 7.89 11.08
N ALA A 150 8.99 7.31 12.11
CA ALA A 150 8.97 7.87 13.45
C ALA A 150 10.39 8.01 14.03
N LEU A 151 11.28 7.02 13.78
CA LEU A 151 12.66 7.02 14.23
C LEU A 151 13.61 7.74 13.25
N LYS A 152 13.33 7.70 11.95
CA LYS A 152 14.15 8.28 10.88
C LYS A 152 13.30 9.03 9.85
N PRO A 153 12.80 10.23 10.15
CA PRO A 153 11.82 10.96 9.30
C PRO A 153 12.33 11.33 7.90
N LYS A 154 13.64 11.38 7.67
CA LYS A 154 14.26 11.73 6.40
C LYS A 154 14.59 10.51 5.51
N ASN A 155 14.10 9.33 5.84
CA ASN A 155 14.31 8.14 5.00
C ASN A 155 13.38 8.18 3.78
N ASN A 156 13.91 8.63 2.63
CA ASN A 156 13.13 8.77 1.40
C ASN A 156 12.64 7.43 0.84
N GLU A 157 13.44 6.36 0.95
CA GLU A 157 13.04 5.02 0.55
C GLU A 157 11.83 4.53 1.35
N ALA A 158 11.87 4.66 2.69
CA ALA A 158 10.72 4.33 3.53
C ALA A 158 9.48 5.20 3.27
N LYS A 159 9.67 6.48 2.85
CA LYS A 159 8.55 7.33 2.41
C LYS A 159 7.89 6.81 1.15
N ILE A 160 8.68 6.37 0.17
CA ILE A 160 8.16 5.77 -1.08
C ILE A 160 7.40 4.49 -0.75
N ASP A 161 8.01 3.56 -0.01
CA ASP A 161 7.39 2.28 0.35
C ASP A 161 6.10 2.49 1.15
N LEU A 162 6.08 3.48 2.07
CA LEU A 162 4.87 3.84 2.80
C LEU A 162 3.79 4.42 1.88
N ALA A 163 4.16 5.30 0.97
CA ALA A 163 3.22 5.86 0.01
C ALA A 163 2.60 4.78 -0.88
N VAL A 164 3.41 3.84 -1.37
CA VAL A 164 2.95 2.69 -2.16
C VAL A 164 2.04 1.77 -1.35
N SER A 165 2.41 1.49 -0.10
CA SER A 165 1.59 0.66 0.79
C SER A 165 0.22 1.31 1.04
N ILE A 166 0.16 2.61 1.36
CA ILE A 166 -1.11 3.33 1.56
C ILE A 166 -1.92 3.39 0.26
N TYR A 167 -1.27 3.63 -0.88
CA TYR A 167 -1.89 3.64 -2.20
C TYR A 167 -2.59 2.29 -2.50
N ASN A 168 -1.89 1.17 -2.27
CA ASN A 168 -2.45 -0.17 -2.48
C ASN A 168 -3.59 -0.45 -1.50
N ILE A 169 -3.45 -0.11 -0.22
CA ILE A 169 -4.54 -0.25 0.77
C ILE A 169 -5.78 0.51 0.31
N ASN A 170 -5.63 1.76 -0.16
CA ASN A 170 -6.75 2.59 -0.62
C ASN A 170 -7.45 2.02 -1.87
N ARG A 171 -6.77 1.20 -2.66
CA ARG A 171 -7.37 0.46 -3.78
C ARG A 171 -8.10 -0.80 -3.35
N MET A 172 -7.62 -1.48 -2.33
CA MET A 172 -8.24 -2.70 -1.80
C MET A 172 -9.44 -2.41 -0.90
N GLN A 173 -9.43 -1.30 -0.18
CA GLN A 173 -10.51 -0.87 0.69
C GLN A 173 -10.70 0.65 0.62
N ALA A 174 -11.90 1.13 0.98
CA ALA A 174 -12.13 2.58 1.04
C ALA A 174 -11.19 3.25 2.05
N PRO A 175 -10.59 4.41 1.71
CA PRO A 175 -9.73 5.13 2.63
C PRO A 175 -10.48 5.58 3.89
N GLU A 176 -9.82 5.53 5.03
CA GLU A 176 -10.42 5.87 6.33
C GLU A 176 -10.77 7.37 6.44
N SER A 177 -10.07 8.21 5.67
CA SER A 177 -10.28 9.67 5.66
C SER A 177 -9.72 10.29 4.37
N GLN A 178 -10.13 11.54 4.11
CA GLN A 178 -9.55 12.34 3.03
C GLN A 178 -8.03 12.54 3.22
N THR A 179 -7.57 12.64 4.45
CA THR A 179 -6.13 12.75 4.77
C THR A 179 -5.38 11.48 4.34
N GLU A 180 -5.91 10.29 4.62
CA GLU A 180 -5.30 9.01 4.20
C GLU A 180 -5.31 8.86 2.68
N LEU A 181 -6.34 9.34 2.00
CA LEU A 181 -6.38 9.35 0.53
C LEU A 181 -5.26 10.22 -0.07
N MET A 182 -4.97 11.36 0.54
CA MET A 182 -3.96 12.32 0.04
C MET A 182 -2.53 12.01 0.51
N ARG A 183 -2.36 11.23 1.58
CA ARG A 183 -1.08 10.97 2.23
C ARG A 183 0.00 10.41 1.29
N PRO A 184 -0.29 9.45 0.36
CA PRO A 184 0.70 8.97 -0.60
C PRO A 184 1.31 10.10 -1.44
N ALA A 185 0.46 10.99 -1.96
CA ALA A 185 0.93 12.11 -2.78
C ALA A 185 1.80 13.10 -2.00
N LEU A 186 1.51 13.31 -0.70
CA LEU A 186 2.31 14.19 0.16
C LEU A 186 3.70 13.60 0.41
N LEU A 187 3.78 12.31 0.79
CA LEU A 187 5.04 11.60 1.02
C LEU A 187 5.93 11.61 -0.24
N LEU A 188 5.35 11.30 -1.41
CA LEU A 188 6.09 11.29 -2.67
C LEU A 188 6.55 12.70 -3.11
N LYS A 189 5.76 13.74 -2.84
CA LYS A 189 6.18 15.13 -3.09
C LYS A 189 7.37 15.52 -2.21
N GLU A 190 7.43 15.10 -0.96
CA GLU A 190 8.61 15.32 -0.12
C GLU A 190 9.85 14.66 -0.73
N VAL A 191 9.72 13.45 -1.29
CA VAL A 191 10.83 12.76 -1.95
C VAL A 191 11.32 13.52 -3.17
N ILE A 192 10.43 13.95 -4.09
CA ILE A 192 10.85 14.69 -5.29
C ILE A 192 11.37 16.11 -5.00
N THR A 193 11.09 16.66 -3.81
CA THR A 193 11.70 17.93 -3.36
C THR A 193 13.20 17.74 -3.07
N VAL A 194 13.61 16.55 -2.60
CA VAL A 194 14.99 16.20 -2.31
C VAL A 194 15.71 15.64 -3.56
N ASP A 195 15.01 14.74 -4.27
CA ASP A 195 15.49 14.11 -5.52
C ASP A 195 14.40 14.21 -6.58
N SER A 196 14.48 15.24 -7.38
CA SER A 196 13.51 15.51 -8.44
C SER A 196 13.50 14.47 -9.57
N ASN A 197 14.51 13.59 -9.63
CA ASN A 197 14.65 12.54 -10.65
C ASN A 197 14.35 11.14 -10.08
N ASN A 198 13.85 11.06 -8.87
CA ASN A 198 13.49 9.78 -8.26
C ASN A 198 12.40 9.08 -9.09
N LEU A 199 12.76 7.95 -9.68
CA LEU A 199 11.92 7.23 -10.64
C LEU A 199 10.62 6.72 -10.00
N ASP A 200 10.72 6.10 -8.84
CA ASP A 200 9.55 5.53 -8.14
C ASP A 200 8.59 6.62 -7.70
N ALA A 201 9.10 7.70 -7.13
CA ALA A 201 8.27 8.82 -6.71
C ALA A 201 7.57 9.49 -7.90
N LEU A 202 8.25 9.68 -9.03
CA LEU A 202 7.65 10.21 -10.26
C LEU A 202 6.58 9.27 -10.81
N TYR A 203 6.87 7.95 -10.83
CA TYR A 203 5.94 6.94 -11.32
C TYR A 203 4.63 6.93 -10.51
N TYR A 204 4.73 6.78 -9.19
CA TYR A 204 3.54 6.72 -8.33
C TYR A 204 2.79 8.05 -8.27
N LEU A 205 3.47 9.20 -8.33
CA LEU A 205 2.79 10.49 -8.50
C LEU A 205 2.08 10.58 -9.85
N GLY A 206 2.65 10.00 -10.90
CA GLY A 206 2.00 9.85 -12.21
C GLY A 206 0.72 9.03 -12.12
N LYS A 207 0.77 7.85 -11.49
CA LYS A 207 -0.41 6.97 -11.26
C LYS A 207 -1.50 7.68 -10.47
N LEU A 208 -1.15 8.33 -9.36
CA LEU A 208 -2.10 9.11 -8.55
C LEU A 208 -2.73 10.26 -9.35
N SER A 209 -1.98 10.85 -10.29
CA SER A 209 -2.51 11.91 -11.16
C SER A 209 -3.51 11.37 -12.18
N ILE A 210 -3.30 10.16 -12.69
CA ILE A 210 -4.28 9.49 -13.57
C ILE A 210 -5.59 9.23 -12.79
N GLU A 211 -5.51 8.67 -11.59
CA GLU A 211 -6.67 8.35 -10.76
C GLU A 211 -7.50 9.58 -10.35
N THR A 212 -6.82 10.74 -10.23
CA THR A 212 -7.47 12.01 -9.90
C THR A 212 -7.79 12.86 -11.13
N ASN A 213 -7.71 12.29 -12.33
CA ASN A 213 -7.97 12.95 -13.63
C ASN A 213 -7.09 14.20 -13.88
N GLN A 214 -5.92 14.28 -13.24
CA GLN A 214 -4.93 15.35 -13.48
C GLN A 214 -3.98 14.93 -14.60
N PHE A 215 -4.54 14.70 -15.81
CA PHE A 215 -3.83 14.07 -16.93
C PHE A 215 -2.59 14.83 -17.39
N GLU A 216 -2.63 16.17 -17.39
CA GLU A 216 -1.48 16.99 -17.77
C GLU A 216 -0.28 16.76 -16.84
N LYS A 217 -0.53 16.66 -15.52
CA LYS A 217 0.54 16.35 -14.55
C LYS A 217 1.03 14.91 -14.68
N ALA A 218 0.15 13.97 -15.04
CA ALA A 218 0.56 12.61 -15.32
C ALA A 218 1.50 12.56 -16.55
N ILE A 219 1.11 13.22 -17.64
CA ILE A 219 1.91 13.31 -18.86
C ILE A 219 3.28 13.92 -18.59
N GLU A 220 3.36 15.03 -17.84
CA GLU A 220 4.62 15.68 -17.47
C GLU A 220 5.56 14.68 -16.76
N ARG A 221 5.05 13.94 -15.77
CA ARG A 221 5.83 12.98 -15.00
C ARG A 221 6.29 11.79 -15.85
N PHE A 222 5.40 11.21 -16.64
CA PHE A 222 5.75 10.08 -17.49
C PHE A 222 6.69 10.49 -18.63
N LYS A 223 6.57 11.69 -19.21
CA LYS A 223 7.57 12.23 -20.15
C LYS A 223 8.93 12.39 -19.49
N LYS A 224 8.98 12.84 -18.23
CA LYS A 224 10.21 12.91 -17.46
C LYS A 224 10.81 11.53 -17.22
N LEU A 225 10.00 10.53 -16.87
CA LEU A 225 10.43 9.13 -16.74
C LEU A 225 11.00 8.57 -18.04
N VAL A 226 10.35 8.82 -19.17
CA VAL A 226 10.87 8.48 -20.51
C VAL A 226 12.24 9.15 -20.77
N SER A 227 12.42 10.41 -20.37
CA SER A 227 13.71 11.08 -20.55
C SER A 227 14.82 10.50 -19.67
N LEU A 228 14.48 10.02 -18.46
CA LEU A 228 15.43 9.40 -17.53
C LEU A 228 15.75 7.95 -17.90
N GLN A 229 14.78 7.21 -18.40
CA GLN A 229 14.91 5.79 -18.79
C GLN A 229 14.26 5.55 -20.16
N PRO A 230 14.88 5.99 -21.27
CA PRO A 230 14.28 5.92 -22.60
C PRO A 230 14.10 4.50 -23.15
N GLN A 231 14.72 3.49 -22.53
CA GLN A 231 14.57 2.08 -22.90
C GLN A 231 13.45 1.35 -22.14
N ASN A 232 12.82 1.99 -21.16
CA ASN A 232 11.73 1.40 -20.42
C ASN A 232 10.40 1.59 -21.16
N SER A 233 9.93 0.53 -21.84
CA SER A 233 8.72 0.54 -22.65
C SER A 233 7.46 0.86 -21.85
N ASP A 234 7.42 0.54 -20.55
CA ASP A 234 6.24 0.72 -19.71
C ASP A 234 5.82 2.18 -19.61
N PHE A 235 6.78 3.10 -19.54
CA PHE A 235 6.48 4.53 -19.47
C PHE A 235 5.82 5.05 -20.75
N TYR A 236 6.13 4.46 -21.90
CA TYR A 236 5.49 4.79 -23.18
C TYR A 236 4.04 4.27 -23.23
N PHE A 237 3.81 3.07 -22.68
CA PHE A 237 2.46 2.51 -22.58
C PHE A 237 1.59 3.30 -21.60
N GLU A 238 2.15 3.78 -20.49
CA GLU A 238 1.44 4.67 -19.56
C GLU A 238 1.05 6.00 -20.26
N LEU A 239 1.94 6.63 -21.04
CA LEU A 239 1.61 7.81 -21.84
C LEU A 239 0.51 7.51 -22.85
N SER A 240 0.59 6.38 -23.56
CA SER A 240 -0.45 5.95 -24.48
C SER A 240 -1.82 5.83 -23.79
N GLN A 241 -1.85 5.21 -22.63
CA GLN A 241 -3.08 5.06 -21.83
C GLN A 241 -3.65 6.40 -21.40
N ILE A 242 -2.81 7.34 -20.94
CA ILE A 242 -3.24 8.67 -20.53
C ILE A 242 -3.89 9.41 -21.71
N TYR A 243 -3.26 9.41 -22.88
CA TYR A 243 -3.81 10.06 -24.07
C TYR A 243 -5.12 9.38 -24.53
N ALA A 244 -5.23 8.06 -24.39
CA ALA A 244 -6.49 7.35 -24.66
C ALA A 244 -7.62 7.80 -23.72
N LEU A 245 -7.32 7.96 -22.40
CA LEU A 245 -8.29 8.46 -21.42
C LEU A 245 -8.73 9.89 -21.71
N MET A 246 -7.86 10.72 -22.30
CA MET A 246 -8.19 12.07 -22.76
C MET A 246 -8.94 12.09 -24.10
N GLY A 247 -9.16 10.93 -24.75
CA GLY A 247 -9.78 10.83 -26.07
C GLY A 247 -8.86 11.21 -27.25
N ASN A 248 -7.57 11.46 -26.98
CA ASN A 248 -6.58 11.78 -28.03
C ASN A 248 -5.98 10.51 -28.62
N LYS A 249 -6.68 9.95 -29.62
CA LYS A 249 -6.30 8.67 -30.25
C LYS A 249 -4.96 8.76 -30.99
N GLU A 250 -4.65 9.87 -31.62
CA GLU A 250 -3.43 10.06 -32.41
C GLU A 250 -2.17 9.94 -31.52
N GLU A 251 -2.14 10.72 -30.45
CA GLU A 251 -1.02 10.66 -29.48
C GLU A 251 -0.97 9.29 -28.78
N SER A 252 -2.11 8.71 -28.43
CA SER A 252 -2.17 7.37 -27.85
C SER A 252 -1.50 6.33 -28.76
N GLU A 253 -1.84 6.29 -30.03
CA GLU A 253 -1.24 5.38 -31.01
C GLU A 253 0.27 5.65 -31.20
N LEU A 254 0.67 6.93 -31.24
CA LEU A 254 2.07 7.32 -31.38
C LEU A 254 2.92 6.76 -30.21
N TRP A 255 2.47 6.96 -28.97
CA TRP A 255 3.19 6.50 -27.79
C TRP A 255 3.19 4.97 -27.69
N ASN A 256 2.08 4.31 -28.06
CA ASN A 256 2.00 2.85 -28.13
C ASN A 256 3.02 2.26 -29.13
N LYS A 257 3.10 2.82 -30.35
CA LYS A 257 4.08 2.37 -31.36
C LYS A 257 5.52 2.53 -30.86
N LYS A 258 5.84 3.63 -30.19
CA LYS A 258 7.17 3.84 -29.57
C LYS A 258 7.47 2.76 -28.53
N GLY A 259 6.55 2.44 -27.61
CA GLY A 259 6.72 1.38 -26.62
C GLY A 259 6.92 0.00 -27.27
N GLN A 260 6.11 -0.33 -28.27
CA GLN A 260 6.21 -1.59 -29.02
C GLN A 260 7.56 -1.74 -29.76
N SER A 261 8.12 -0.65 -30.27
CA SER A 261 9.42 -0.69 -30.95
C SER A 261 10.55 -1.11 -30.01
N LEU A 262 10.49 -0.70 -28.74
CA LEU A 262 11.46 -1.08 -27.71
C LEU A 262 11.38 -2.55 -27.34
N THR A 263 10.15 -3.11 -27.22
CA THR A 263 9.96 -4.53 -26.87
C THR A 263 10.39 -5.50 -27.97
N LYS A 264 10.39 -5.07 -29.24
CA LYS A 264 10.86 -5.89 -30.38
C LYS A 264 12.36 -5.99 -30.50
N THR A 265 13.09 -5.01 -29.94
CA THR A 265 14.58 -4.94 -30.03
C THR A 265 15.25 -5.87 -28.99
N ILE A 266 14.50 -6.38 -28.01
CA ILE A 266 15.01 -7.22 -26.91
C ILE A 266 14.92 -8.75 -27.25
N LYS A 267 14.34 -9.12 -28.38
CA LYS A 267 14.34 -10.50 -28.90
C LYS A 267 15.49 -10.72 -29.89
#